data_1edf59bbc1fdcf12fd3cc7d684e1ac9f
#
_entry.id   1edf59bbc1fdcf12fd3cc7d684e1ac9f
#
_cell.length_a   1.000
_cell.length_b   1.000
_cell.length_c   1.000
_cell.angle_alpha   90.00
_cell.angle_beta   90.00
_cell.angle_gamma   90.00
#
_symmetry.space_group_name_H-M   'P 1'
#
loop_
_entity.id
_entity.type
_entity.pdbx_description
1 polymer ?
#
loop_
_entity_poly.entity_id
_entity_poly.type
_entity_poly.pdbx_seq_one_letter_code
_entity_poly.pdbx_strand_id
1 'polypeptide(L)'
;MQPLAYRVPFAVDRSNAPQRYYLVNRSEETLDAVRLCLLGSGLMLPLSSRRLLPGATLSFAVRGSDLARNSVVVVRWFRPNGEEYLWRISF
;
A
#
# COMPACT_ATOMS: atom_id res chain seq x y z
N MET A 1 6.38 2.46 -30.96
CA MET A 1 6.69 3.02 -29.64
C MET A 1 6.19 2.07 -28.58
N GLN A 2 7.06 1.70 -27.64
CA GLN A 2 6.63 0.85 -26.54
C GLN A 2 6.10 1.74 -25.42
N PRO A 3 4.98 1.36 -24.80
CA PRO A 3 4.49 2.09 -23.65
C PRO A 3 5.47 1.93 -22.48
N LEU A 4 5.61 2.98 -21.70
CA LEU A 4 6.39 2.92 -20.47
C LEU A 4 5.67 2.04 -19.47
N ALA A 5 6.44 1.22 -18.77
CA ALA A 5 5.90 0.43 -17.68
C ALA A 5 5.38 1.37 -16.57
N TYR A 6 4.23 1.02 -16.01
CA TYR A 6 3.68 1.76 -14.89
C TYR A 6 4.47 1.42 -13.62
N ARG A 7 5.03 2.42 -12.98
CA ARG A 7 5.74 2.24 -11.72
C ARG A 7 4.76 2.17 -10.56
N VAL A 8 5.05 1.33 -9.58
CA VAL A 8 4.29 1.33 -8.33
C VAL A 8 4.31 2.76 -7.76
N PRO A 9 3.14 3.36 -7.52
CA PRO A 9 3.07 4.77 -7.13
C PRO A 9 3.40 5.02 -5.66
N PHE A 10 3.65 3.97 -4.90
CA PHE A 10 3.81 4.07 -3.46
C PHE A 10 5.24 3.89 -2.99
N ALA A 11 5.57 4.56 -1.89
CA ALA A 11 6.69 4.21 -1.05
C ALA A 11 6.15 3.81 0.33
N VAL A 12 6.85 2.91 1.00
CA VAL A 12 6.53 2.54 2.38
C VAL A 12 7.55 3.19 3.28
N ASP A 13 7.08 4.07 4.16
CA ASP A 13 7.92 4.69 5.17
C ASP A 13 7.93 3.78 6.40
N ARG A 14 9.11 3.27 6.74
CA ARG A 14 9.33 2.34 7.84
C ARG A 14 10.05 3.00 9.02
N SER A 15 10.14 4.32 9.04
CA SER A 15 10.90 5.04 10.07
C SER A 15 10.37 4.79 11.48
N ASN A 16 9.08 4.49 11.62
CA ASN A 16 8.45 4.19 12.90
C ASN A 16 8.12 2.70 13.06
N ALA A 17 8.66 1.85 12.18
CA ALA A 17 8.44 0.41 12.29
C ALA A 17 9.11 -0.15 13.56
N PRO A 18 8.56 -1.20 14.18
CA PRO A 18 7.35 -1.92 13.78
C PRO A 18 6.03 -1.32 14.29
N GLN A 19 6.08 -0.21 15.05
CA GLN A 19 4.87 0.33 15.66
C GLN A 19 3.89 0.86 14.62
N ARG A 20 4.43 1.47 13.55
CA ARG A 20 3.59 2.06 12.51
C ARG A 20 4.33 2.15 11.19
N TYR A 21 3.58 1.95 10.11
CA TYR A 21 4.05 2.10 8.74
C TYR A 21 3.22 3.16 8.04
N TYR A 22 3.80 3.82 7.05
CA TYR A 22 3.11 4.81 6.24
C TYR A 22 3.22 4.45 4.78
N LEU A 23 2.07 4.34 4.11
CA LEU A 23 2.00 4.19 2.66
C LEU A 23 1.86 5.58 2.07
N VAL A 24 2.85 5.99 1.27
CA VAL A 24 2.91 7.34 0.71
C VAL A 24 2.65 7.27 -0.79
N ASN A 25 1.71 8.07 -1.28
CA ASN A 25 1.52 8.21 -2.72
C ASN A 25 2.61 9.14 -3.27
N ARG A 26 3.58 8.56 -3.97
CA ARG A 26 4.72 9.28 -4.56
C ARG A 26 4.48 9.65 -6.00
N SER A 27 3.33 9.34 -6.55
CA SER A 27 3.00 9.66 -7.93
C SER A 27 2.39 11.05 -8.03
N GLU A 28 2.17 11.50 -9.26
CA GLU A 28 1.46 12.75 -9.55
C GLU A 28 -0.04 12.51 -9.75
N GLU A 29 -0.49 11.25 -9.64
CA GLU A 29 -1.88 10.89 -9.84
C GLU A 29 -2.62 10.77 -8.52
N THR A 30 -3.89 11.16 -8.51
CA THR A 30 -4.80 10.81 -7.41
C THR A 30 -5.21 9.36 -7.62
N LEU A 31 -5.04 8.54 -6.59
CA LEU A 31 -5.35 7.12 -6.65
C LEU A 31 -6.68 6.85 -5.98
N ASP A 32 -7.53 6.06 -6.64
CA ASP A 32 -8.89 5.82 -6.17
C ASP A 32 -9.02 4.45 -5.52
N ALA A 33 -9.92 4.38 -4.54
CA ALA A 33 -10.28 3.13 -3.85
C ALA A 33 -9.05 2.33 -3.40
N VAL A 34 -8.12 3.01 -2.73
CA VAL A 34 -6.92 2.37 -2.18
C VAL A 34 -7.34 1.51 -1.00
N ARG A 35 -6.97 0.22 -1.05
CA ARG A 35 -7.32 -0.74 0.00
C ARG A 35 -6.08 -1.52 0.42
N LEU A 36 -5.93 -1.71 1.72
CA LEU A 36 -4.87 -2.51 2.31
C LEU A 36 -5.48 -3.65 3.10
N CYS A 37 -4.96 -4.86 2.88
CA CYS A 37 -5.33 -6.01 3.71
C CYS A 37 -4.12 -6.89 3.96
N LEU A 38 -4.11 -7.54 5.11
CA LEU A 38 -3.04 -8.45 5.50
C LEU A 38 -3.40 -9.87 5.08
N LEU A 39 -2.45 -10.54 4.44
CA LEU A 39 -2.52 -11.97 4.16
C LEU A 39 -1.47 -12.68 5.01
N GLY A 40 -1.82 -13.85 5.53
CA GLY A 40 -0.93 -14.64 6.38
C GLY A 40 -1.20 -14.39 7.85
N SER A 41 -0.15 -14.61 8.66
CA SER A 41 -0.28 -14.46 10.11
C SER A 41 -0.21 -13.00 10.54
N GLY A 42 -0.66 -12.71 11.74
CA GLY A 42 -0.67 -11.37 12.29
C GLY A 42 -2.05 -10.73 12.26
N LEU A 43 -2.11 -9.51 12.74
CA LEU A 43 -3.34 -8.73 12.80
C LEU A 43 -3.11 -7.35 12.23
N MET A 44 -4.03 -6.95 11.37
CA MET A 44 -4.09 -5.59 10.83
C MET A 44 -5.55 -5.27 10.55
N LEU A 45 -6.00 -4.11 11.01
CA LEU A 45 -7.32 -3.62 10.63
C LEU A 45 -7.30 -3.27 9.14
N PRO A 46 -8.26 -3.77 8.35
CA PRO A 46 -8.35 -3.39 6.95
C PRO A 46 -8.52 -1.88 6.82
N LEU A 47 -7.79 -1.30 5.87
CA LEU A 47 -7.83 0.13 5.62
C LEU A 47 -8.27 0.40 4.20
N SER A 48 -9.00 1.49 4.03
CA SER A 48 -9.36 1.96 2.70
C SER A 48 -9.38 3.48 2.66
N SER A 49 -9.10 4.01 1.47
CA SER A 49 -9.25 5.44 1.19
C SER A 49 -9.94 5.58 -0.16
N ARG A 50 -10.97 6.40 -0.22
CA ARG A 50 -11.68 6.63 -1.48
C ARG A 50 -10.78 7.31 -2.50
N ARG A 51 -9.93 8.22 -2.03
CA ARG A 51 -8.99 8.98 -2.86
C ARG A 51 -7.73 9.24 -2.05
N LEU A 52 -6.60 8.94 -2.65
CA LEU A 52 -5.31 9.24 -2.06
C LEU A 52 -4.58 10.18 -2.99
N LEU A 53 -4.50 11.45 -2.59
CA LEU A 53 -3.88 12.50 -3.39
C LEU A 53 -2.36 12.33 -3.46
N PRO A 54 -1.72 12.93 -4.47
CA PRO A 54 -0.25 12.96 -4.50
C PRO A 54 0.33 13.51 -3.20
N GLY A 55 1.32 12.79 -2.66
CA GLY A 55 1.96 13.15 -1.40
C GLY A 55 1.20 12.75 -0.15
N ALA A 56 -0.05 12.31 -0.26
CA ALA A 56 -0.84 11.89 0.89
C ALA A 56 -0.37 10.53 1.41
N THR A 57 -0.67 10.26 2.67
CA THR A 57 -0.25 9.03 3.35
C THR A 57 -1.43 8.31 3.98
N LEU A 58 -1.31 6.98 4.03
CA LEU A 58 -2.15 6.12 4.85
C LEU A 58 -1.26 5.45 5.89
N SER A 59 -1.60 5.58 7.16
CA SER A 59 -0.85 4.89 8.20
C SER A 59 -1.51 3.57 8.53
N PHE A 60 -0.68 2.54 8.77
CA PHE A 60 -1.17 1.24 9.17
C PHE A 60 -0.22 0.59 10.18
N ALA A 61 -0.77 -0.31 10.98
CA ALA A 61 -0.01 -1.05 11.96
C ALA A 61 -0.30 -2.53 11.79
N VAL A 62 0.75 -3.35 11.85
CA VAL A 62 0.64 -4.80 11.76
C VAL A 62 1.25 -5.38 13.03
N ARG A 63 0.52 -6.26 13.68
CA ARG A 63 0.97 -6.92 14.91
C ARG A 63 1.09 -8.41 14.69
N GLY A 64 2.16 -8.99 15.22
CA GLY A 64 2.39 -10.42 15.15
C GLY A 64 3.86 -10.74 15.20
N SER A 65 4.16 -12.04 15.40
CA SER A 65 5.50 -12.57 15.30
C SER A 65 5.74 -13.14 13.91
N ASP A 66 7.00 -13.21 13.50
CA ASP A 66 7.41 -13.79 12.21
C ASP A 66 6.69 -13.22 10.98
N LEU A 67 6.37 -11.93 11.01
CA LEU A 67 5.68 -11.27 9.90
C LEU A 67 6.46 -11.37 8.59
N ALA A 68 7.79 -11.27 8.67
CA ALA A 68 8.65 -11.31 7.48
C ALA A 68 8.55 -12.64 6.73
N ARG A 69 8.25 -13.73 7.44
CA ARG A 69 8.16 -15.06 6.84
C ARG A 69 6.75 -15.42 6.39
N ASN A 70 5.75 -14.95 7.14
CA ASN A 70 4.41 -15.50 7.05
C ASN A 70 3.36 -14.49 6.64
N SER A 71 3.74 -13.26 6.36
CA SER A 71 2.74 -12.20 6.14
C SER A 71 3.14 -11.27 5.02
N VAL A 72 2.14 -10.76 4.34
CA VAL A 72 2.28 -9.74 3.31
C VAL A 72 1.07 -8.83 3.36
N VAL A 73 1.28 -7.53 3.18
CA VAL A 73 0.18 -6.59 3.01
C VAL A 73 -0.05 -6.41 1.52
N VAL A 74 -1.29 -6.60 1.10
CA VAL A 74 -1.69 -6.38 -0.28
C VAL A 74 -2.34 -5.02 -0.38
N VAL A 75 -1.84 -4.20 -1.29
CA VAL A 75 -2.41 -2.90 -1.63
C VAL A 75 -3.08 -3.01 -2.98
N ARG A 76 -4.34 -2.56 -3.07
CA ARG A 76 -5.09 -2.50 -4.32
C ARG A 76 -5.54 -1.07 -4.54
N TRP A 77 -5.51 -0.63 -5.78
CA TRP A 77 -5.94 0.73 -6.11
C TRP A 77 -6.35 0.83 -7.57
N PHE A 78 -7.02 1.92 -7.92
CA PHE A 78 -7.36 2.25 -9.29
C PHE A 78 -6.65 3.53 -9.71
N ARG A 79 -6.11 3.52 -10.91
CA ARG A 79 -5.60 4.72 -11.54
C ARG A 79 -6.77 5.60 -12.05
N PRO A 80 -6.53 6.88 -12.35
CA PRO A 80 -7.57 7.74 -12.91
C PRO A 80 -8.21 7.20 -14.19
N ASN A 81 -7.49 6.37 -14.96
CA ASN A 81 -8.02 5.75 -16.17
C ASN A 81 -8.93 4.53 -15.89
N GLY A 82 -9.15 4.18 -14.62
CA GLY A 82 -10.01 3.08 -14.23
C GLY A 82 -9.32 1.72 -14.15
N GLU A 83 -8.03 1.64 -14.48
CA GLU A 83 -7.31 0.37 -14.36
C GLU A 83 -6.99 0.06 -12.91
N GLU A 84 -7.22 -1.20 -12.52
CA GLU A 84 -6.91 -1.70 -11.18
C GLU A 84 -5.53 -2.33 -11.14
N TYR A 85 -4.81 -2.05 -10.05
CA TYR A 85 -3.49 -2.63 -9.79
C TYR A 85 -3.41 -3.20 -8.38
N LEU A 86 -2.46 -4.08 -8.19
CA LEU A 86 -2.20 -4.75 -6.94
C LEU A 86 -0.70 -4.78 -6.69
N TRP A 87 -0.30 -4.54 -5.45
CA TRP A 87 1.10 -4.60 -5.03
C TRP A 87 1.21 -5.26 -3.67
N ARG A 88 2.31 -5.98 -3.45
CA ARG A 88 2.57 -6.67 -2.19
C ARG A 88 3.68 -5.98 -1.43
N ILE A 89 3.45 -5.78 -0.13
CA ILE A 89 4.44 -5.20 0.77
C ILE A 89 4.91 -6.31 1.70
N SER A 90 6.22 -6.58 1.68
CA SER A 90 6.87 -7.54 2.58
C SER A 90 7.41 -6.84 3.83
N PHE A 91 7.59 -7.61 4.87
CA PHE A 91 8.13 -7.10 6.14
C PHE A 91 9.58 -7.48 6.40
#